data_ccc72ef7fd3fcc2eb693aa048db20e16
#
_entry.id   ccc72ef7fd3fcc2eb693aa048db20e16
#
_cell.length_a   1.000
_cell.length_b   1.000
_cell.length_c   1.000
_cell.angle_alpha   90.00
_cell.angle_beta   90.00
_cell.angle_gamma   90.00
#
_symmetry.space_group_name_H-M   'P 1'
#
loop_
_entity.id
_entity.type
_entity.pdbx_description
1 polymer ?
#
loop_
_entity_poly.entity_id
_entity_poly.type
_entity_poly.pdbx_seq_one_letter_code
_entity_poly.pdbx_strand_id
1 'polypeptide(L)'
;MSTKTSTPHGYSLKKDDYAKRLLRIEGQVRGIAKMIDEDKYCIDVLTQISAAQSALRSVAFGLLDEHLGHCVSNAVASGGADADEKLAEASAAIARLVRS
;
A
#
# COMPACT_ATOMS: atom_id res chain seq x y z
N MET A 1 -13.05 4.30 -21.57
CA MET A 1 -12.86 3.90 -21.30
C MET A 1 -12.27 3.10 -21.06
N SER A 2 -11.90 2.79 -20.93
CA SER A 2 -11.34 2.04 -20.90
C SER A 2 -11.26 1.19 -20.25
N THR A 3 -11.31 0.60 -20.21
CA THR A 3 -11.35 -0.29 -19.67
C THR A 3 -10.40 -1.11 -19.51
N LYS A 4 -9.74 -1.24 -19.34
CA LYS A 4 -8.96 -1.93 -19.21
C LYS A 4 -8.95 -2.72 -18.48
N THR A 5 -9.27 -2.92 -18.33
CA THR A 5 -9.48 -3.70 -17.82
C THR A 5 -8.92 -4.88 -17.52
N SER A 6 -8.67 -5.42 -17.80
CA SER A 6 -8.21 -6.66 -17.68
C SER A 6 -7.00 -6.84 -16.93
N THR A 7 -6.58 -5.97 -16.23
CA THR A 7 -5.35 -6.02 -15.57
C THR A 7 -5.39 -6.96 -14.43
N PRO A 8 -4.51 -7.91 -14.34
CA PRO A 8 -4.49 -8.86 -13.26
C PRO A 8 -3.74 -8.39 -12.03
N HIS A 9 -3.68 -7.11 -11.79
CA HIS A 9 -3.06 -6.60 -10.59
C HIS A 9 -4.08 -6.68 -9.47
N GLY A 10 -3.80 -7.36 -8.40
CA GLY A 10 -4.75 -7.69 -7.35
C GLY A 10 -5.58 -6.56 -6.80
N TYR A 11 -5.12 -5.32 -6.90
CA TYR A 11 -5.81 -4.16 -6.34
C TYR A 11 -6.87 -3.55 -7.25
N SER A 12 -7.05 -4.07 -8.47
CA SER A 12 -7.93 -3.45 -9.47
C SER A 12 -9.36 -3.25 -9.00
N LEU A 13 -9.90 -4.18 -8.24
CA LEU A 13 -11.28 -4.10 -7.78
C LEU A 13 -11.52 -3.02 -6.73
N LYS A 14 -10.47 -2.64 -6.00
CA LYS A 14 -10.58 -1.63 -4.94
C LYS A 14 -9.77 -0.39 -5.25
N LYS A 15 -9.46 -0.18 -6.52
CA LYS A 15 -8.62 0.91 -6.95
C LYS A 15 -9.10 2.27 -6.44
N ASP A 16 -10.40 2.53 -6.54
CA ASP A 16 -10.95 3.82 -6.13
C ASP A 16 -10.86 4.01 -4.62
N ASP A 17 -11.06 2.96 -3.86
CA ASP A 17 -10.94 3.02 -2.41
C ASP A 17 -9.51 3.36 -1.99
N TYR A 18 -8.53 2.69 -2.58
CA TYR A 18 -7.14 2.96 -2.28
C TYR A 18 -6.75 4.38 -2.68
N ALA A 19 -7.22 4.85 -3.84
CA ALA A 19 -6.94 6.20 -4.29
C ALA A 19 -7.48 7.24 -3.32
N LYS A 20 -8.70 7.05 -2.84
CA LYS A 20 -9.31 7.97 -1.89
C LYS A 20 -8.54 7.99 -0.57
N ARG A 21 -8.11 6.83 -0.10
CA ARG A 21 -7.35 6.74 1.13
C ARG A 21 -5.99 7.43 0.99
N LEU A 22 -5.34 7.26 -0.16
CA LEU A 22 -4.06 7.92 -0.40
C LEU A 22 -4.20 9.44 -0.51
N LEU A 23 -5.31 9.93 -1.09
CA LEU A 23 -5.57 11.37 -1.12
C LEU A 23 -5.73 11.92 0.30
N ARG A 24 -6.38 11.16 1.18
CA ARG A 24 -6.52 11.57 2.56
C ARG A 24 -5.17 11.62 3.26
N ILE A 25 -4.32 10.61 3.00
CA ILE A 25 -2.97 10.56 3.55
C ILE A 25 -2.14 11.73 3.03
N GLU A 26 -2.27 12.07 1.76
CA GLU A 26 -1.60 13.22 1.19
C GLU A 26 -1.96 14.50 1.95
N GLY A 27 -3.25 14.67 2.29
CA GLY A 27 -3.69 15.79 3.09
C GLY A 27 -3.07 15.78 4.49
N GLN A 28 -2.93 14.60 5.09
CA GLN A 28 -2.27 14.48 6.38
C GLN A 28 -0.82 14.93 6.31
N VAL A 29 -0.11 14.54 5.26
CA VAL A 29 1.30 14.92 5.09
C VAL A 29 1.42 16.44 4.92
N ARG A 30 0.53 17.05 4.13
CA ARG A 30 0.52 18.51 4.00
C ARG A 30 0.26 19.19 5.34
N GLY A 31 -0.64 18.61 6.13
CA GLY A 31 -0.94 19.15 7.46
C GLY A 31 0.28 19.09 8.37
N ILE A 32 1.06 18.01 8.29
CA ILE A 32 2.28 17.86 9.08
C ILE A 32 3.30 18.93 8.69
N ALA A 33 3.47 19.16 7.38
CA ALA A 33 4.38 20.19 6.89
C ALA A 33 3.99 21.57 7.43
N LYS A 34 2.68 21.84 7.46
CA LYS A 34 2.18 23.10 8.00
C LYS A 34 2.45 23.22 9.50
N MET A 35 2.31 22.13 10.25
CA MET A 35 2.60 22.12 11.67
C MET A 35 4.07 22.50 11.94
N ILE A 36 4.98 21.97 11.13
CA ILE A 36 6.39 22.28 11.26
C ILE A 36 6.63 23.76 10.94
N ASP A 37 6.01 24.25 9.88
CA ASP A 37 6.14 25.64 9.48
C ASP A 37 5.63 26.59 10.57
N GLU A 38 4.64 26.16 11.32
CA GLU A 38 4.02 26.97 12.40
C GLU A 38 4.66 26.70 13.76
N ASP A 39 5.74 25.97 13.81
CA ASP A 39 6.45 25.65 15.04
C ASP A 39 5.58 24.97 16.10
N LYS A 40 4.73 24.05 15.65
CA LYS A 40 3.89 23.31 16.59
C LYS A 40 4.74 22.40 17.47
N TYR A 41 4.19 22.06 18.61
CA TYR A 41 4.89 21.24 19.59
C TYR A 41 5.34 19.91 18.96
N CYS A 42 6.60 19.57 19.20
CA CYS A 42 7.25 18.43 18.57
C CYS A 42 6.49 17.11 18.76
N ILE A 43 5.98 16.86 19.96
CA ILE A 43 5.27 15.62 20.24
C ILE A 43 3.97 15.54 19.42
N ASP A 44 3.29 16.66 19.22
CA ASP A 44 2.09 16.68 18.42
C ASP A 44 2.40 16.36 16.97
N VAL A 45 3.52 16.88 16.44
CA VAL A 45 3.96 16.59 15.10
C VAL A 45 4.26 15.10 14.96
N LEU A 46 4.99 14.53 15.90
CA LEU A 46 5.33 13.11 15.89
C LEU A 46 4.07 12.22 15.93
N THR A 47 3.08 12.64 16.69
CA THR A 47 1.81 11.92 16.77
C THR A 47 1.12 11.89 15.41
N GLN A 48 1.13 13.02 14.70
CA GLN A 48 0.54 13.08 13.37
C GLN A 48 1.33 12.25 12.36
N ILE A 49 2.64 12.23 12.46
CA ILE A 49 3.47 11.39 11.60
C ILE A 49 3.14 9.92 11.83
N SER A 50 3.01 9.52 13.10
CA SER A 50 2.67 8.15 13.42
C SER A 50 1.31 7.75 12.83
N ALA A 51 0.34 8.65 12.88
CA ALA A 51 -0.98 8.39 12.30
C ALA A 51 -0.91 8.23 10.78
N ALA A 52 -0.13 9.09 10.11
CA ALA A 52 0.03 9.01 8.66
C ALA A 52 0.75 7.71 8.25
N GLN A 53 1.77 7.33 9.00
CA GLN A 53 2.48 6.07 8.76
C GLN A 53 1.55 4.88 8.91
N SER A 54 0.72 4.88 9.95
CA SER A 54 -0.22 3.80 10.19
C SER A 54 -1.24 3.68 9.06
N ALA A 55 -1.75 4.82 8.59
CA ALA A 55 -2.70 4.83 7.49
C ALA A 55 -2.05 4.31 6.20
N LEU A 56 -0.82 4.71 5.93
CA LEU A 56 -0.11 4.29 4.75
C LEU A 56 0.22 2.79 4.82
N ARG A 57 0.60 2.30 5.98
CA ARG A 57 0.86 0.89 6.18
C ARG A 57 -0.41 0.06 5.94
N SER A 58 -1.55 0.57 6.37
CA SER A 58 -2.83 -0.12 6.14
C SER A 58 -3.11 -0.27 4.64
N VAL A 59 -2.82 0.76 3.84
CA VAL A 59 -2.96 0.66 2.39
C VAL A 59 -2.00 -0.38 1.83
N ALA A 60 -0.75 -0.36 2.31
CA ALA A 60 0.26 -1.30 1.84
C ALA A 60 -0.13 -2.75 2.12
N PHE A 61 -0.63 -3.03 3.32
CA PHE A 61 -1.07 -4.38 3.65
C PHE A 61 -2.29 -4.79 2.86
N GLY A 62 -3.20 -3.85 2.57
CA GLY A 62 -4.35 -4.14 1.73
C GLY A 62 -3.92 -4.53 0.32
N LEU A 63 -2.98 -3.79 -0.26
CA LEU A 63 -2.44 -4.10 -1.58
C LEU A 63 -1.74 -5.46 -1.59
N LEU A 64 -0.95 -5.74 -0.56
CA LEU A 64 -0.26 -7.01 -0.45
C LEU A 64 -1.24 -8.17 -0.35
N ASP A 65 -2.28 -8.01 0.47
CA ASP A 65 -3.29 -9.03 0.66
C ASP A 65 -3.99 -9.35 -0.66
N GLU A 66 -4.33 -8.32 -1.44
CA GLU A 66 -4.97 -8.53 -2.72
C GLU A 66 -4.04 -9.15 -3.74
N HIS A 67 -2.77 -8.78 -3.68
CA HIS A 67 -1.76 -9.38 -4.55
C HIS A 67 -1.62 -10.88 -4.26
N LEU A 68 -1.59 -11.26 -2.98
CA LEU A 68 -1.52 -12.67 -2.60
C LEU A 68 -2.79 -13.41 -3.02
N GLY A 69 -3.95 -12.77 -2.86
CA GLY A 69 -5.22 -13.41 -3.19
C GLY A 69 -5.47 -13.59 -4.67
N HIS A 70 -4.87 -12.73 -5.51
CA HIS A 70 -5.10 -12.79 -6.95
C HIS A 70 -3.88 -13.24 -7.74
N CYS A 71 -2.81 -12.48 -7.67
CA CYS A 71 -1.67 -12.70 -8.56
C CYS A 71 -0.87 -13.94 -8.17
N VAL A 72 -0.57 -14.07 -6.88
CA VAL A 72 0.23 -15.20 -6.42
C VAL A 72 -0.59 -16.48 -6.46
N SER A 73 -1.84 -16.41 -6.04
CA SER A 73 -2.73 -17.56 -6.05
C SER A 73 -2.91 -18.11 -7.46
N ASN A 74 -3.08 -17.23 -8.44
CA ASN A 74 -3.21 -17.65 -9.83
C ASN A 74 -1.92 -18.26 -10.36
N ALA A 75 -0.79 -17.69 -10.00
CA ALA A 75 0.51 -18.23 -10.42
C ALA A 75 0.76 -19.61 -9.82
N VAL A 76 0.41 -19.79 -8.56
CA VAL A 76 0.56 -21.09 -7.88
C VAL A 76 -0.34 -22.14 -8.55
N ALA A 77 -1.55 -21.76 -8.88
CA ALA A 77 -2.47 -22.69 -9.56
C ALA A 77 -1.94 -23.12 -10.92
N SER A 78 -1.23 -22.21 -11.63
CA SER A 78 -0.63 -22.55 -12.91
C SER A 78 0.64 -23.38 -12.74
N GLY A 79 1.33 -23.21 -11.61
CA GLY A 79 2.53 -23.97 -11.30
C GLY A 79 3.77 -23.46 -12.00
N GLY A 80 4.87 -24.20 -11.83
CA GLY A 80 6.11 -23.96 -12.53
C GLY A 80 6.91 -22.77 -12.04
N ALA A 81 7.80 -22.30 -12.91
CA ALA A 81 8.72 -21.23 -12.56
C ALA A 81 8.03 -19.92 -12.24
N ASP A 82 6.89 -19.68 -12.87
CA ASP A 82 6.12 -18.45 -12.59
C ASP A 82 5.63 -18.43 -11.16
N ALA A 83 5.20 -19.59 -10.63
CA ALA A 83 4.77 -19.69 -9.24
C ALA A 83 5.91 -19.37 -8.28
N ASP A 84 7.09 -19.92 -8.54
CA ASP A 84 8.26 -19.70 -7.72
C ASP A 84 8.65 -18.23 -7.72
N GLU A 85 8.63 -17.61 -8.90
CA GLU A 85 8.97 -16.21 -9.04
C GLU A 85 8.00 -15.31 -8.28
N LYS A 86 6.70 -15.57 -8.38
CA LYS A 86 5.69 -14.75 -7.69
C LYS A 86 5.76 -14.92 -6.19
N LEU A 87 6.05 -16.11 -5.71
CA LEU A 87 6.23 -16.35 -4.28
C LEU A 87 7.47 -15.62 -3.75
N ALA A 88 8.55 -15.62 -4.52
CA ALA A 88 9.76 -14.91 -4.13
C ALA A 88 9.53 -13.40 -4.08
N GLU A 89 8.80 -12.86 -5.06
CA GLU A 89 8.44 -11.44 -5.06
C GLU A 89 7.62 -11.07 -3.84
N ALA A 90 6.64 -11.91 -3.49
CA ALA A 90 5.78 -11.66 -2.34
C ALA A 90 6.59 -11.70 -1.04
N SER A 91 7.49 -12.66 -0.91
CA SER A 91 8.33 -12.77 0.29
C SER A 91 9.21 -11.53 0.44
N ALA A 92 9.81 -11.06 -0.65
CA ALA A 92 10.65 -9.88 -0.63
C ALA A 92 9.85 -8.63 -0.27
N ALA A 93 8.63 -8.53 -0.78
CA ALA A 93 7.76 -7.39 -0.47
C ALA A 93 7.37 -7.38 0.99
N ILE A 94 7.04 -8.53 1.56
CA ILE A 94 6.70 -8.65 2.98
C ILE A 94 7.88 -8.22 3.84
N ALA A 95 9.08 -8.71 3.51
CA ALA A 95 10.27 -8.37 4.27
C ALA A 95 10.54 -6.86 4.25
N ARG A 96 10.36 -6.24 3.10
CA ARG A 96 10.56 -4.81 2.95
C ARG A 96 9.56 -4.02 3.78
N LEU A 97 8.31 -4.45 3.76
CA LEU A 97 7.23 -3.79 4.49
C LEU A 97 7.43 -3.90 6.00
N VAL A 98 7.88 -5.05 6.47
CA VAL A 98 8.13 -5.28 7.90
C VAL A 98 9.30 -4.42 8.39
N ARG A 99 10.33 -4.23 7.57
CA ARG A 99 11.48 -3.41 7.94
C ARG A 99 11.20 -1.92 7.97
N SER A 100 10.22 -1.48 7.23
CA SER A 100 9.91 -0.04 7.19
C SER A 100 9.10 0.42 8.43
#